data_3d8b88be94d7008a905f7561085fd9af
#
_entry.id   3d8b88be94d7008a905f7561085fd9af
#
_cell.length_a   1.000
_cell.length_b   1.000
_cell.length_c   1.000
_cell.angle_alpha   90.00
_cell.angle_beta   90.00
_cell.angle_gamma   90.00
#
_symmetry.space_group_name_H-M   'P 1'
#
loop_
_entity.id
_entity.type
_entity.pdbx_description
1 polymer ?
#
loop_
_entity_poly.entity_id
_entity_poly.type
_entity_poly.pdbx_seq_one_letter_code
_entity_poly.pdbx_strand_id
1 'polypeptide(L)'
;MINKKLSIGAALVVALVVLGLGQTKMQDSSVAAANDVMAPHFEVDPYWPRPLPNMWAMGNTIGVEVDERDHVFVVHRNDASQFGGNTEIGLAGGVAECCQPAPPILEFDPEGNIVNGWGGPVEGAPYVWPASNHGIAIAPNGDVWIGGNGGGDSHVLEFSRSGEYIRTIGVPGMDIDSNSQTHFNQVAEIAIDADAGEAYFADGYRNKRVAVVDLATGAFKRYWGAYGNRPDDSADVTYTPGVPGPQQFRGPVHCAQPSNDGLVYVCDRGADRVQVFRKDGTYVREVVYNPATLNQGSTWDSAFSRDADQEFIYLADGQNFKVSVIDRESMEVLYTFGQGGRQPGTFYAPHSIATNSAGDIFTTETYEGSRVQKFVNMGMRAVTVRERAPVWPADKLN
;
A
#
# COMPACT_ATOMS: atom_id res chain seq x y z
N MET A 1 -54.51 -54.04 -12.94
CA MET A 1 -54.13 -52.78 -12.31
C MET A 1 -52.76 -52.79 -11.57
N ILE A 2 -52.28 -53.95 -11.17
CA ILE A 2 -51.00 -54.11 -10.40
C ILE A 2 -49.76 -53.81 -11.30
N ASN A 3 -49.75 -54.24 -12.56
CA ASN A 3 -48.59 -54.06 -13.46
C ASN A 3 -48.32 -52.61 -13.90
N LYS A 4 -49.31 -51.70 -13.93
CA LYS A 4 -49.09 -50.28 -14.23
C LYS A 4 -48.42 -49.49 -13.11
N LYS A 5 -48.70 -49.89 -11.85
CA LYS A 5 -48.06 -49.22 -10.70
C LYS A 5 -46.60 -49.68 -10.51
N LEU A 6 -46.24 -50.91 -10.87
CA LEU A 6 -44.88 -51.41 -10.85
C LEU A 6 -44.01 -50.73 -11.91
N SER A 7 -44.56 -50.53 -13.14
CA SER A 7 -43.81 -49.85 -14.21
C SER A 7 -43.59 -48.37 -13.95
N ILE A 8 -44.52 -47.68 -13.27
CA ILE A 8 -44.34 -46.27 -12.90
C ILE A 8 -43.29 -46.12 -11.76
N GLY A 9 -43.28 -47.02 -10.79
CA GLY A 9 -42.30 -47.06 -9.73
C GLY A 9 -40.88 -47.32 -10.25
N ALA A 10 -40.69 -48.24 -11.19
CA ALA A 10 -39.43 -48.55 -11.81
C ALA A 10 -38.92 -47.35 -12.67
N ALA A 11 -39.79 -46.66 -13.41
CA ALA A 11 -39.44 -45.48 -14.18
C ALA A 11 -39.02 -44.30 -13.30
N LEU A 12 -39.67 -44.10 -12.15
CA LEU A 12 -39.30 -43.08 -11.17
C LEU A 12 -37.91 -43.34 -10.50
N VAL A 13 -37.63 -44.60 -10.17
CA VAL A 13 -36.32 -44.97 -9.61
C VAL A 13 -35.21 -44.76 -10.65
N VAL A 14 -35.43 -45.15 -11.91
CA VAL A 14 -34.46 -44.90 -12.98
C VAL A 14 -34.24 -43.38 -13.20
N ALA A 15 -35.32 -42.60 -13.18
CA ALA A 15 -35.19 -41.13 -13.31
C ALA A 15 -34.42 -40.50 -12.16
N LEU A 16 -34.62 -40.93 -10.92
CA LEU A 16 -33.88 -40.45 -9.77
C LEU A 16 -32.38 -40.85 -9.81
N VAL A 17 -32.07 -42.05 -10.26
CA VAL A 17 -30.68 -42.50 -10.45
C VAL A 17 -30.00 -41.72 -11.58
N VAL A 18 -30.68 -41.46 -12.67
CA VAL A 18 -30.11 -40.65 -13.77
C VAL A 18 -29.92 -39.20 -13.35
N LEU A 19 -30.83 -38.60 -12.57
CA LEU A 19 -30.68 -37.28 -12.00
C LEU A 19 -29.55 -37.23 -10.95
N GLY A 20 -29.41 -38.24 -10.09
CA GLY A 20 -28.30 -38.33 -9.13
C GLY A 20 -26.93 -38.46 -9.79
N LEU A 21 -26.84 -39.33 -10.83
CA LEU A 21 -25.61 -39.47 -11.63
C LEU A 21 -25.32 -38.23 -12.50
N GLY A 22 -26.34 -37.49 -12.93
CA GLY A 22 -26.19 -36.21 -13.62
C GLY A 22 -25.69 -35.12 -12.69
N GLN A 23 -26.17 -35.07 -11.46
CA GLN A 23 -25.70 -34.13 -10.44
C GLN A 23 -24.26 -34.40 -10.02
N THR A 24 -23.88 -35.66 -9.79
CA THR A 24 -22.48 -36.00 -9.46
C THR A 24 -21.55 -35.68 -10.61
N LYS A 25 -21.91 -36.01 -11.85
CA LYS A 25 -21.11 -35.62 -13.05
C LYS A 25 -21.05 -34.11 -13.26
N MET A 26 -22.10 -33.34 -12.98
CA MET A 26 -22.05 -31.88 -12.99
C MET A 26 -21.19 -31.31 -11.85
N GLN A 27 -21.25 -31.90 -10.66
CA GLN A 27 -20.38 -31.53 -9.56
C GLN A 27 -18.91 -31.86 -9.84
N ASP A 28 -18.64 -33.08 -10.36
CA ASP A 28 -17.29 -33.49 -10.75
C ASP A 28 -16.75 -32.67 -11.94
N SER A 29 -17.59 -32.29 -12.89
CA SER A 29 -17.17 -31.40 -14.01
C SER A 29 -17.03 -29.94 -13.57
N SER A 30 -17.75 -29.48 -12.57
CA SER A 30 -17.53 -28.12 -11.99
C SER A 30 -16.29 -28.07 -11.10
N VAL A 31 -15.88 -29.18 -10.52
CA VAL A 31 -14.61 -29.32 -9.77
C VAL A 31 -13.41 -29.55 -10.74
N ALA A 32 -13.64 -30.21 -11.87
CA ALA A 32 -12.55 -30.49 -12.85
C ALA A 32 -12.29 -29.35 -13.87
N ALA A 33 -13.05 -28.25 -13.83
CA ALA A 33 -12.89 -27.10 -14.72
C ALA A 33 -12.45 -25.82 -13.98
N ALA A 34 -12.14 -25.87 -12.72
CA ALA A 34 -11.34 -24.84 -12.08
C ALA A 34 -9.88 -25.13 -12.44
N ASN A 35 -9.34 -24.50 -13.48
CA ASN A 35 -7.91 -24.29 -13.51
C ASN A 35 -7.56 -23.65 -12.18
N ASP A 36 -6.75 -24.32 -11.37
CA ASP A 36 -6.29 -23.77 -10.10
C ASP A 36 -5.56 -22.45 -10.44
N VAL A 37 -6.17 -21.35 -10.04
CA VAL A 37 -5.53 -20.02 -10.18
C VAL A 37 -4.35 -20.04 -9.24
N MET A 38 -3.15 -19.89 -9.79
CA MET A 38 -1.91 -19.84 -9.00
C MET A 38 -1.66 -18.40 -8.54
N ALA A 39 -1.26 -18.23 -7.30
CA ALA A 39 -0.89 -16.93 -6.74
C ALA A 39 0.28 -17.06 -5.74
N PRO A 40 1.10 -16.02 -5.56
CA PRO A 40 2.14 -16.02 -4.54
C PRO A 40 1.52 -16.11 -3.15
N HIS A 41 2.12 -16.92 -2.28
CA HIS A 41 1.71 -17.11 -0.89
C HIS A 41 2.77 -16.58 0.05
N PHE A 42 2.34 -16.11 1.22
CA PHE A 42 3.19 -15.42 2.17
C PHE A 42 3.10 -16.04 3.56
N GLU A 43 4.23 -16.03 4.27
CA GLU A 43 4.31 -16.33 5.70
C GLU A 43 4.99 -15.18 6.42
N VAL A 44 4.44 -14.75 7.55
CA VAL A 44 5.03 -13.67 8.34
C VAL A 44 6.36 -14.12 8.95
N ASP A 45 7.39 -13.27 8.88
CA ASP A 45 8.60 -13.41 9.69
C ASP A 45 8.38 -12.69 11.04
N PRO A 46 8.10 -13.43 12.13
CA PRO A 46 7.80 -12.82 13.41
C PRO A 46 9.03 -12.20 14.10
N TYR A 47 10.22 -12.35 13.54
CA TYR A 47 11.51 -11.88 14.07
C TYR A 47 12.11 -10.75 13.25
N TRP A 48 11.43 -10.27 12.22
CA TRP A 48 11.82 -9.13 11.43
C TRP A 48 10.92 -7.92 11.76
N PRO A 49 11.46 -6.71 11.99
CA PRO A 49 12.88 -6.37 12.15
C PRO A 49 13.45 -6.85 13.50
N ARG A 50 14.77 -6.81 13.63
CA ARG A 50 15.44 -7.05 14.90
C ARG A 50 15.16 -5.89 15.88
N PRO A 51 15.27 -6.14 17.20
CA PRO A 51 15.06 -5.07 18.18
C PRO A 51 15.93 -3.85 17.92
N LEU A 52 15.33 -2.67 18.02
CA LEU A 52 16.03 -1.40 17.82
C LEU A 52 17.03 -1.14 18.97
N PRO A 53 18.21 -0.54 18.68
CA PRO A 53 19.18 -0.15 19.67
C PRO A 53 18.71 1.09 20.47
N ASN A 54 19.49 1.51 21.45
CA ASN A 54 19.35 2.79 22.17
C ASN A 54 17.98 3.01 22.81
N MET A 55 17.26 1.93 23.12
CA MET A 55 15.87 1.99 23.62
C MET A 55 14.94 2.78 22.68
N TRP A 56 15.21 2.74 21.38
CA TRP A 56 14.38 3.41 20.39
C TRP A 56 13.02 2.74 20.25
N ALA A 57 11.98 3.57 20.10
CA ALA A 57 10.64 3.17 19.75
C ALA A 57 10.22 3.85 18.44
N MET A 58 9.56 3.11 17.56
CA MET A 58 8.88 3.67 16.38
C MET A 58 7.51 4.22 16.80
N GLY A 59 7.19 5.40 16.31
CA GLY A 59 5.82 5.91 16.33
C GLY A 59 5.01 5.35 15.14
N ASN A 60 3.96 6.04 14.73
CA ASN A 60 3.15 5.64 13.58
C ASN A 60 4.05 5.44 12.35
N THR A 61 4.23 4.21 11.92
CA THR A 61 5.00 3.91 10.71
C THR A 61 4.12 4.17 9.49
N ILE A 62 4.61 4.99 8.57
CA ILE A 62 3.80 5.55 7.49
C ILE A 62 4.25 5.03 6.14
N GLY A 63 5.51 5.19 5.77
CA GLY A 63 6.02 4.77 4.48
C GLY A 63 7.08 3.68 4.62
N VAL A 64 7.13 2.81 3.62
CA VAL A 64 8.18 1.81 3.44
C VAL A 64 8.61 1.78 1.99
N GLU A 65 9.92 1.67 1.76
CA GLU A 65 10.50 1.49 0.43
C GLU A 65 11.68 0.50 0.52
N VAL A 66 11.95 -0.21 -0.56
CA VAL A 66 13.04 -1.18 -0.64
C VAL A 66 13.97 -0.81 -1.79
N ASP A 67 15.26 -0.67 -1.49
CA ASP A 67 16.26 -0.33 -2.50
C ASP A 67 16.75 -1.57 -3.28
N GLU A 68 17.61 -1.33 -4.28
CA GLU A 68 18.18 -2.37 -5.14
C GLU A 68 19.11 -3.37 -4.41
N ARG A 69 19.46 -3.10 -3.15
CA ARG A 69 20.24 -3.98 -2.28
C ARG A 69 19.37 -4.72 -1.29
N ASP A 70 18.04 -4.66 -1.45
CA ASP A 70 17.04 -5.19 -0.53
C ASP A 70 17.10 -4.57 0.88
N HIS A 71 17.70 -3.37 1.03
CA HIS A 71 17.59 -2.61 2.26
C HIS A 71 16.21 -1.96 2.35
N VAL A 72 15.60 -2.05 3.52
CA VAL A 72 14.27 -1.56 3.79
C VAL A 72 14.34 -0.22 4.51
N PHE A 73 13.79 0.81 3.88
CA PHE A 73 13.67 2.14 4.46
C PHE A 73 12.27 2.34 5.02
N VAL A 74 12.20 2.86 6.23
CA VAL A 74 10.94 3.15 6.91
C VAL A 74 10.93 4.60 7.34
N VAL A 75 9.84 5.30 7.01
CA VAL A 75 9.55 6.61 7.59
C VAL A 75 8.45 6.48 8.63
N HIS A 76 8.67 7.06 9.81
CA HIS A 76 7.66 7.09 10.87
C HIS A 76 7.55 8.49 11.50
N ARG A 77 6.47 8.72 12.20
CA ARG A 77 6.25 9.94 12.97
C ARG A 77 6.86 9.75 14.35
N ASN A 78 7.86 10.53 14.65
CA ASN A 78 8.65 10.42 15.88
C ASN A 78 8.41 11.53 16.88
N ASP A 79 7.42 12.37 16.67
CA ASP A 79 7.04 13.40 17.64
C ASP A 79 6.25 12.80 18.82
N ALA A 80 6.29 13.48 19.96
CA ALA A 80 5.69 12.98 21.19
C ALA A 80 4.17 12.75 21.11
N SER A 81 3.47 13.43 20.20
CA SER A 81 2.02 13.29 20.04
C SER A 81 1.63 11.98 19.37
N GLN A 82 2.56 11.32 18.71
CA GLN A 82 2.35 10.05 18.00
C GLN A 82 2.60 8.80 18.86
N PHE A 83 3.08 9.00 20.08
CA PHE A 83 3.25 7.91 21.06
C PHE A 83 2.18 8.05 22.12
N GLY A 84 1.34 7.11 22.36
CA GLY A 84 0.18 7.08 23.25
C GLY A 84 0.31 7.79 24.62
N GLY A 85 0.58 9.06 24.61
CA GLY A 85 1.02 9.85 25.75
C GLY A 85 2.52 9.65 26.01
N ASN A 86 2.97 9.89 27.22
CA ASN A 86 4.41 9.78 27.58
C ASN A 86 4.83 8.34 27.94
N THR A 87 3.95 7.36 27.86
CA THR A 87 4.20 6.00 28.37
C THR A 87 5.29 5.29 27.56
N GLU A 88 5.26 5.41 26.24
CA GLU A 88 6.19 4.71 25.35
C GLU A 88 7.53 5.44 25.17
N ILE A 89 7.60 6.70 25.52
CA ILE A 89 8.80 7.54 25.38
C ILE A 89 9.22 8.20 26.70
N GLY A 90 9.01 7.52 27.80
CA GLY A 90 9.22 8.06 29.14
C GLY A 90 10.63 8.58 29.40
N LEU A 91 11.67 8.01 28.77
CA LEU A 91 13.04 8.50 28.89
C LEU A 91 13.17 9.90 28.27
N ALA A 92 12.65 10.11 27.06
CA ALA A 92 12.68 11.41 26.39
C ALA A 92 11.86 12.47 27.14
N GLY A 93 10.77 12.07 27.79
CA GLY A 93 9.94 12.94 28.63
C GLY A 93 10.45 13.14 30.06
N GLY A 94 11.52 12.45 30.48
CA GLY A 94 12.06 12.50 31.82
C GLY A 94 11.15 11.90 32.89
N VAL A 95 10.24 11.00 32.54
CA VAL A 95 9.23 10.42 33.45
C VAL A 95 9.41 8.91 33.68
N ALA A 96 10.30 8.25 32.93
CA ALA A 96 10.63 6.83 33.09
C ALA A 96 12.04 6.51 32.58
N GLU A 97 12.51 5.28 32.78
CA GLU A 97 13.85 4.81 32.39
C GLU A 97 13.90 4.29 30.93
N CYS A 98 12.78 4.09 30.29
CA CYS A 98 12.60 3.73 28.88
C CYS A 98 11.53 4.67 28.31
N CYS A 99 11.45 4.92 27.11
CA CYS A 99 12.19 4.72 25.87
C CYS A 99 12.32 6.09 25.19
N GLN A 100 12.90 6.16 24.01
CA GLN A 100 12.98 7.42 23.26
C GLN A 100 12.56 7.19 21.80
N PRO A 101 12.04 8.23 21.11
CA PRO A 101 11.71 8.12 19.71
C PRO A 101 12.93 7.75 18.88
N ALA A 102 12.80 6.81 17.97
CA ALA A 102 13.80 6.57 16.93
C ALA A 102 13.90 7.79 15.99
N PRO A 103 15.02 7.99 15.28
CA PRO A 103 15.08 8.93 14.17
C PRO A 103 13.97 8.66 13.15
N PRO A 104 13.39 9.68 12.49
CA PRO A 104 12.21 9.50 11.64
C PRO A 104 12.43 8.63 10.39
N ILE A 105 13.67 8.52 9.91
CA ILE A 105 14.07 7.64 8.84
C ILE A 105 14.95 6.53 9.42
N LEU A 106 14.55 5.30 9.17
CA LEU A 106 15.28 4.10 9.57
C LEU A 106 15.61 3.26 8.33
N GLU A 107 16.81 2.72 8.27
CA GLU A 107 17.26 1.81 7.25
C GLU A 107 17.65 0.47 7.88
N PHE A 108 17.04 -0.62 7.38
CA PHE A 108 17.31 -1.97 7.80
C PHE A 108 18.01 -2.76 6.68
N ASP A 109 18.95 -3.62 7.06
CA ASP A 109 19.46 -4.63 6.13
C ASP A 109 18.40 -5.74 5.86
N PRO A 110 18.60 -6.63 4.87
CA PRO A 110 17.66 -7.70 4.58
C PRO A 110 17.37 -8.64 5.76
N GLU A 111 18.29 -8.79 6.70
CA GLU A 111 18.17 -9.59 7.91
C GLU A 111 17.38 -8.87 9.02
N GLY A 112 17.04 -7.60 8.81
CA GLY A 112 16.27 -6.75 9.74
C GLY A 112 17.11 -6.03 10.80
N ASN A 113 18.43 -6.02 10.67
CA ASN A 113 19.25 -5.20 11.55
C ASN A 113 19.19 -3.75 11.10
N ILE A 114 19.06 -2.82 12.05
CA ILE A 114 19.15 -1.40 11.72
C ILE A 114 20.60 -1.04 11.37
N VAL A 115 20.79 -0.41 10.22
CA VAL A 115 22.10 -0.01 9.71
C VAL A 115 22.25 1.50 9.64
N ASN A 116 21.13 2.25 9.63
CA ASN A 116 21.15 3.71 9.63
C ASN A 116 19.87 4.27 10.25
N GLY A 117 19.96 5.48 10.82
CA GLY A 117 18.81 6.21 11.34
C GLY A 117 19.12 7.70 11.44
N TRP A 118 18.32 8.56 10.79
CA TRP A 118 18.58 9.99 10.69
C TRP A 118 17.30 10.79 10.41
N GLY A 119 17.45 12.12 10.33
CA GLY A 119 16.39 13.05 9.93
C GLY A 119 15.75 13.77 11.11
N GLY A 120 14.76 14.56 10.79
CA GLY A 120 14.03 15.43 11.71
C GLY A 120 14.34 16.90 11.50
N PRO A 121 13.59 17.79 12.18
CA PRO A 121 13.81 19.22 12.10
C PRO A 121 15.14 19.60 12.75
N VAL A 122 15.91 20.47 12.08
CA VAL A 122 17.16 21.03 12.60
C VAL A 122 17.08 22.55 12.55
N GLU A 123 17.35 23.21 13.68
CA GLU A 123 17.33 24.66 13.73
C GLU A 123 18.41 25.27 12.82
N GLY A 124 18.00 26.22 11.98
CA GLY A 124 18.91 26.86 11.01
C GLY A 124 19.26 26.03 9.79
N ALA A 125 18.64 24.85 9.61
CA ALA A 125 18.81 24.06 8.41
C ALA A 125 18.33 24.80 7.14
N PRO A 126 18.90 24.50 5.96
CA PRO A 126 18.46 25.08 4.68
C PRO A 126 17.14 24.50 4.17
N TYR A 127 16.47 23.67 4.93
CA TYR A 127 15.21 23.02 4.60
C TYR A 127 14.17 23.16 5.72
N VAL A 128 12.91 22.96 5.38
CA VAL A 128 11.81 22.82 6.33
C VAL A 128 11.44 21.34 6.38
N TRP A 129 11.67 20.68 7.53
CA TRP A 129 11.29 19.30 7.72
C TRP A 129 9.75 19.17 7.71
N PRO A 130 9.15 18.13 7.11
CA PRO A 130 7.70 17.94 7.13
C PRO A 130 7.11 17.98 8.54
N ALA A 131 6.01 18.70 8.71
CA ALA A 131 5.29 18.77 9.98
C ALA A 131 4.68 17.39 10.37
N SER A 132 4.41 16.57 9.37
CA SER A 132 3.96 15.19 9.55
C SER A 132 4.52 14.30 8.44
N ASN A 133 5.52 13.49 8.76
CA ASN A 133 6.18 12.60 7.80
C ASN A 133 5.17 11.69 7.10
N HIS A 134 5.35 11.46 5.78
CA HIS A 134 4.44 10.58 5.03
C HIS A 134 5.15 9.77 3.94
N GLY A 135 5.18 10.23 2.70
CA GLY A 135 5.78 9.49 1.59
C GLY A 135 7.32 9.36 1.71
N ILE A 136 7.84 8.23 1.32
CA ILE A 136 9.28 7.98 1.16
C ILE A 136 9.53 7.28 -0.17
N ALA A 137 10.60 7.62 -0.86
CA ALA A 137 11.10 6.88 -2.01
C ALA A 137 12.62 6.87 -2.02
N ILE A 138 13.21 5.84 -2.63
CA ILE A 138 14.66 5.70 -2.80
C ILE A 138 14.98 5.77 -4.28
N ALA A 139 15.76 6.79 -4.66
CA ALA A 139 16.21 6.93 -6.04
C ALA A 139 17.32 5.89 -6.38
N PRO A 140 17.54 5.56 -7.65
CA PRO A 140 18.55 4.57 -8.06
C PRO A 140 19.98 4.88 -7.59
N ASN A 141 20.29 6.14 -7.37
CA ASN A 141 21.58 6.58 -6.80
C ASN A 141 21.66 6.44 -5.27
N GLY A 142 20.57 6.01 -4.63
CA GLY A 142 20.44 5.84 -3.19
C GLY A 142 19.94 7.08 -2.45
N ASP A 143 19.61 8.17 -3.15
CA ASP A 143 19.05 9.35 -2.52
C ASP A 143 17.63 9.09 -2.02
N VAL A 144 17.30 9.69 -0.88
CA VAL A 144 16.05 9.48 -0.15
C VAL A 144 15.15 10.70 -0.32
N TRP A 145 13.96 10.47 -0.86
CA TRP A 145 12.94 11.50 -1.05
C TRP A 145 11.86 11.38 0.01
N ILE A 146 11.46 12.50 0.61
CA ILE A 146 10.53 12.51 1.75
C ILE A 146 9.45 13.56 1.53
N GLY A 147 8.20 13.12 1.57
CA GLY A 147 7.01 13.98 1.60
C GLY A 147 6.37 14.04 2.99
N GLY A 148 5.38 14.90 3.12
CA GLY A 148 4.62 15.04 4.36
C GLY A 148 3.14 15.38 4.13
N ASN A 149 2.32 15.16 5.17
CA ASN A 149 0.90 15.46 5.14
C ASN A 149 0.42 16.36 6.29
N GLY A 150 1.33 17.05 6.95
CA GLY A 150 1.00 18.07 7.94
C GLY A 150 0.62 19.42 7.33
N GLY A 151 0.14 20.33 8.15
CA GLY A 151 -0.18 21.68 7.71
C GLY A 151 1.07 22.42 7.20
N GLY A 152 1.04 22.87 5.94
CA GLY A 152 2.17 23.54 5.29
C GLY A 152 3.17 22.60 4.62
N ASP A 153 2.95 21.28 4.62
CA ASP A 153 3.76 20.29 3.89
C ASP A 153 3.42 20.34 2.38
N SER A 154 3.95 21.36 1.70
CA SER A 154 3.69 21.65 0.28
C SER A 154 4.94 21.45 -0.59
N HIS A 155 5.85 20.60 -0.13
CA HIS A 155 7.14 20.32 -0.73
C HIS A 155 7.56 18.87 -0.47
N VAL A 156 8.59 18.44 -1.19
CA VAL A 156 9.31 17.19 -1.01
C VAL A 156 10.78 17.52 -0.76
N LEU A 157 11.41 16.82 0.16
CA LEU A 157 12.84 16.95 0.45
C LEU A 157 13.61 15.78 -0.18
N GLU A 158 14.80 16.07 -0.67
CA GLU A 158 15.76 15.07 -1.12
C GLU A 158 17.03 15.15 -0.28
N PHE A 159 17.47 13.99 0.19
CA PHE A 159 18.67 13.79 0.98
C PHE A 159 19.53 12.68 0.37
N SER A 160 20.83 12.71 0.62
CA SER A 160 21.64 11.54 0.39
C SER A 160 21.21 10.39 1.33
N ARG A 161 21.64 9.18 1.03
CA ARG A 161 21.41 8.00 1.88
C ARG A 161 21.85 8.21 3.34
N SER A 162 22.89 9.01 3.56
CA SER A 162 23.43 9.32 4.89
C SER A 162 22.70 10.46 5.59
N GLY A 163 21.70 11.07 4.97
CA GLY A 163 20.92 12.16 5.54
C GLY A 163 21.50 13.56 5.28
N GLU A 164 22.39 13.72 4.28
CA GLU A 164 22.86 15.04 3.86
C GLU A 164 21.84 15.67 2.93
N TYR A 165 21.42 16.90 3.25
CA TYR A 165 20.43 17.62 2.45
C TYR A 165 20.95 17.93 1.04
N ILE A 166 20.13 17.64 0.03
CA ILE A 166 20.43 17.91 -1.39
C ILE A 166 19.58 19.08 -1.89
N ARG A 167 18.25 18.95 -1.82
CA ARG A 167 17.33 20.00 -2.30
C ARG A 167 15.92 19.89 -1.75
N THR A 168 15.17 20.97 -1.94
CA THR A 168 13.71 21.03 -1.76
C THR A 168 13.04 21.12 -3.12
N ILE A 169 12.02 20.30 -3.35
CA ILE A 169 11.18 20.29 -4.55
C ILE A 169 9.81 20.81 -4.13
N GLY A 170 9.37 21.91 -4.71
CA GLY A 170 8.19 22.64 -4.24
C GLY A 170 8.53 23.80 -3.32
N VAL A 171 7.52 24.35 -2.65
CA VAL A 171 7.65 25.52 -1.75
C VAL A 171 6.90 25.22 -0.45
N PRO A 172 7.58 25.21 0.72
CA PRO A 172 6.92 25.01 2.00
C PRO A 172 5.89 26.10 2.33
N GLY A 173 4.83 25.74 3.06
CA GLY A 173 3.86 26.69 3.60
C GLY A 173 2.80 27.19 2.62
N MET A 174 2.67 26.56 1.46
CA MET A 174 1.64 26.92 0.48
C MET A 174 0.30 26.27 0.80
N ASP A 175 -0.79 26.87 0.35
CA ASP A 175 -2.16 26.35 0.50
C ASP A 175 -2.60 25.56 -0.73
N ILE A 176 -3.83 25.01 -0.68
CA ILE A 176 -4.40 24.17 -1.74
C ILE A 176 -4.40 24.87 -3.10
N ASP A 177 -3.79 24.23 -4.07
CA ASP A 177 -3.89 24.54 -5.48
C ASP A 177 -3.49 23.31 -6.31
N SER A 178 -4.46 22.46 -6.63
CA SER A 178 -4.24 21.27 -7.44
C SER A 178 -3.76 21.55 -8.87
N ASN A 179 -3.77 22.79 -9.30
CA ASN A 179 -3.26 23.20 -10.62
C ASN A 179 -1.90 23.90 -10.56
N SER A 180 -1.29 24.06 -9.37
CA SER A 180 0.03 24.64 -9.21
C SER A 180 1.11 23.82 -9.94
N GLN A 181 2.08 24.51 -10.53
CA GLN A 181 3.28 23.91 -11.12
C GLN A 181 4.55 24.22 -10.32
N THR A 182 4.40 24.79 -9.13
CA THR A 182 5.52 25.22 -8.30
C THR A 182 5.51 24.66 -6.90
N HIS A 183 4.39 24.13 -6.44
CA HIS A 183 4.26 23.52 -5.11
C HIS A 183 3.25 22.37 -5.16
N PHE A 184 3.29 21.53 -4.13
CA PHE A 184 2.39 20.43 -3.87
C PHE A 184 1.57 20.75 -2.62
N ASN A 185 0.68 19.84 -2.18
CA ASN A 185 0.05 20.01 -0.87
C ASN A 185 -0.29 18.66 -0.23
N GLN A 186 0.57 18.28 0.71
CA GLN A 186 0.43 17.06 1.49
C GLN A 186 0.54 15.79 0.61
N VAL A 187 1.75 15.61 0.05
CA VAL A 187 2.10 14.43 -0.77
C VAL A 187 2.03 13.16 0.07
N ALA A 188 1.18 12.23 -0.37
CA ALA A 188 0.95 10.97 0.34
C ALA A 188 2.03 9.94 0.01
N GLU A 189 2.41 9.83 -1.25
CA GLU A 189 3.39 8.87 -1.73
C GLU A 189 4.27 9.50 -2.81
N ILE A 190 5.47 8.98 -2.92
CA ILE A 190 6.42 9.29 -3.97
C ILE A 190 6.83 7.96 -4.60
N ALA A 191 6.65 7.80 -5.90
CA ALA A 191 7.12 6.63 -6.64
C ALA A 191 8.11 7.04 -7.73
N ILE A 192 9.19 6.28 -7.90
CA ILE A 192 10.25 6.61 -8.86
C ILE A 192 10.20 5.66 -10.04
N ASP A 193 10.19 6.23 -11.23
CA ASP A 193 10.34 5.55 -12.51
C ASP A 193 11.74 5.90 -13.07
N ALA A 194 12.70 5.05 -12.73
CA ALA A 194 14.09 5.26 -13.11
C ALA A 194 14.29 5.26 -14.62
N ASP A 195 13.60 4.37 -15.34
CA ASP A 195 13.70 4.23 -16.79
C ASP A 195 13.16 5.46 -17.54
N ALA A 196 12.11 6.08 -17.02
CA ALA A 196 11.57 7.32 -17.56
C ALA A 196 12.28 8.58 -17.04
N GLY A 197 13.12 8.46 -16.00
CA GLY A 197 13.72 9.59 -15.30
C GLY A 197 12.68 10.50 -14.65
N GLU A 198 11.67 9.91 -14.03
CA GLU A 198 10.51 10.62 -13.48
C GLU A 198 10.20 10.17 -12.04
N ALA A 199 9.68 11.11 -11.26
CA ALA A 199 9.05 10.79 -9.99
C ALA A 199 7.57 11.21 -10.02
N TYR A 200 6.71 10.32 -9.52
CA TYR A 200 5.26 10.47 -9.44
C TYR A 200 4.88 10.75 -8.00
N PHE A 201 4.19 11.86 -7.78
CA PHE A 201 3.71 12.25 -6.46
C PHE A 201 2.20 12.04 -6.38
N ALA A 202 1.76 11.21 -5.47
CA ALA A 202 0.37 11.16 -5.04
C ALA A 202 0.08 12.42 -4.20
N ASP A 203 -0.16 13.54 -4.87
CA ASP A 203 -0.37 14.86 -4.28
C ASP A 203 -1.85 15.00 -3.89
N GLY A 204 -2.26 14.35 -2.79
CA GLY A 204 -3.62 13.96 -2.59
C GLY A 204 -4.29 14.26 -1.27
N TYR A 205 -3.61 14.57 -0.16
CA TYR A 205 -4.29 14.87 1.10
C TYR A 205 -5.04 16.20 1.06
N ARG A 206 -4.51 17.19 0.34
CA ARG A 206 -5.17 18.48 0.13
C ARG A 206 -5.43 18.77 -1.34
N ASN A 207 -4.47 18.45 -2.20
CA ASN A 207 -4.66 18.49 -3.65
C ASN A 207 -5.39 17.23 -4.15
N LYS A 208 -5.83 17.23 -5.42
CA LYS A 208 -6.62 16.16 -6.04
C LYS A 208 -5.95 15.67 -7.33
N ARG A 209 -4.66 15.29 -7.25
CA ARG A 209 -3.89 14.98 -8.46
C ARG A 209 -2.77 13.98 -8.26
N VAL A 210 -2.31 13.42 -9.37
CA VAL A 210 -0.94 12.92 -9.53
C VAL A 210 -0.12 14.05 -10.15
N ALA A 211 1.04 14.36 -9.59
CA ALA A 211 2.00 15.30 -10.16
C ALA A 211 3.29 14.56 -10.53
N VAL A 212 3.89 14.90 -11.66
CA VAL A 212 5.11 14.27 -12.17
C VAL A 212 6.21 15.30 -12.28
N VAL A 213 7.38 14.95 -11.74
CA VAL A 213 8.59 15.77 -11.81
C VAL A 213 9.71 15.00 -12.50
N ASP A 214 10.65 15.75 -13.06
CA ASP A 214 11.90 15.20 -13.58
C ASP A 214 12.80 14.75 -12.42
N LEU A 215 13.24 13.50 -12.46
CA LEU A 215 13.99 12.88 -11.37
C LEU A 215 15.33 13.58 -11.11
N ALA A 216 16.03 13.98 -12.17
CA ALA A 216 17.36 14.58 -12.04
C ALA A 216 17.32 16.03 -11.52
N THR A 217 16.30 16.80 -11.91
CA THR A 217 16.23 18.24 -11.63
C THR A 217 15.16 18.63 -10.61
N GLY A 218 14.16 17.76 -10.36
CA GLY A 218 12.97 18.09 -9.59
C GLY A 218 12.00 19.04 -10.32
N ALA A 219 12.25 19.34 -11.59
CA ALA A 219 11.41 20.23 -12.38
C ALA A 219 10.04 19.60 -12.64
N PHE A 220 8.99 20.39 -12.48
CA PHE A 220 7.62 19.96 -12.76
C PHE A 220 7.45 19.64 -14.25
N LYS A 221 6.82 18.50 -14.56
CA LYS A 221 6.59 18.04 -15.95
C LYS A 221 5.13 18.11 -16.34
N ARG A 222 4.24 17.49 -15.59
CA ARG A 222 2.80 17.37 -15.86
C ARG A 222 2.02 16.94 -14.61
N TYR A 223 0.69 17.00 -14.70
CA TYR A 223 -0.22 16.49 -13.67
C TYR A 223 -1.57 16.13 -14.29
N TRP A 224 -2.35 15.34 -13.57
CA TRP A 224 -3.74 15.03 -13.91
C TRP A 224 -4.55 14.70 -12.67
N GLY A 225 -5.87 14.88 -12.75
CA GLY A 225 -6.87 14.44 -11.79
C GLY A 225 -7.55 13.14 -12.20
N ALA A 226 -8.63 12.79 -11.51
CA ALA A 226 -9.42 11.59 -11.83
C ALA A 226 -9.89 11.61 -13.29
N TYR A 227 -9.88 10.44 -13.93
CA TYR A 227 -10.23 10.22 -15.34
C TYR A 227 -9.39 11.04 -16.34
N GLY A 228 -8.22 11.53 -15.94
CA GLY A 228 -7.38 12.43 -16.74
C GLY A 228 -7.91 13.87 -16.80
N ASN A 229 -8.93 14.21 -16.03
CA ASN A 229 -9.48 15.55 -15.99
C ASN A 229 -8.51 16.54 -15.34
N ARG A 230 -8.66 17.80 -15.67
CA ARG A 230 -8.02 18.86 -14.89
C ARG A 230 -8.61 18.89 -13.48
N PRO A 231 -7.79 18.95 -12.42
CA PRO A 231 -8.29 19.05 -11.06
C PRO A 231 -9.18 20.27 -10.84
N ASP A 232 -10.28 20.04 -10.10
CA ASP A 232 -11.19 21.08 -9.62
C ASP A 232 -11.32 20.92 -8.10
N ASP A 233 -10.73 21.84 -7.35
CA ASP A 233 -10.71 21.82 -5.89
C ASP A 233 -12.08 22.14 -5.28
N SER A 234 -12.97 22.77 -6.07
CA SER A 234 -14.34 23.14 -5.67
C SER A 234 -15.38 22.05 -5.92
N ALA A 235 -15.01 21.00 -6.68
CA ALA A 235 -15.96 19.95 -7.07
C ALA A 235 -16.49 19.17 -5.86
N ASP A 236 -17.77 18.79 -5.92
CA ASP A 236 -18.34 17.81 -5.00
C ASP A 236 -17.73 16.42 -5.27
N VAL A 237 -17.10 15.88 -4.26
CA VAL A 237 -16.45 14.57 -4.29
C VAL A 237 -17.10 13.57 -3.34
N THR A 238 -18.38 13.78 -3.03
CA THR A 238 -19.16 12.83 -2.21
C THR A 238 -19.12 11.44 -2.83
N TYR A 239 -18.78 10.45 -2.03
CA TYR A 239 -18.79 9.04 -2.41
C TYR A 239 -19.94 8.32 -1.71
N THR A 240 -20.68 7.53 -2.49
CA THR A 240 -21.76 6.67 -1.97
C THR A 240 -21.58 5.27 -2.56
N PRO A 241 -21.49 4.21 -1.73
CA PRO A 241 -21.38 2.84 -2.21
C PRO A 241 -22.47 2.45 -3.22
N GLY A 242 -22.07 1.78 -4.30
CA GLY A 242 -23.00 1.32 -5.34
C GLY A 242 -23.45 2.38 -6.35
N VAL A 243 -22.92 3.60 -6.25
CA VAL A 243 -23.13 4.68 -7.26
C VAL A 243 -21.81 4.93 -7.98
N PRO A 244 -21.82 5.38 -9.24
CA PRO A 244 -20.59 5.81 -9.91
C PRO A 244 -19.81 6.84 -9.07
N GLY A 245 -18.49 6.65 -8.98
CA GLY A 245 -17.62 7.54 -8.21
C GLY A 245 -17.57 8.97 -8.74
N PRO A 246 -17.09 9.92 -7.93
CA PRO A 246 -16.99 11.32 -8.33
C PRO A 246 -16.01 11.48 -9.51
N GLN A 247 -16.24 12.53 -10.34
CA GLN A 247 -15.42 12.81 -11.53
C GLN A 247 -14.08 13.50 -11.19
N GLN A 248 -13.86 13.83 -9.95
CA GLN A 248 -12.58 14.24 -9.39
C GLN A 248 -12.10 13.22 -8.38
N PHE A 249 -10.82 13.19 -8.04
CA PHE A 249 -10.38 12.39 -6.91
C PHE A 249 -11.07 12.87 -5.64
N ARG A 250 -11.65 11.91 -4.91
CA ARG A 250 -12.19 12.20 -3.59
C ARG A 250 -11.06 12.49 -2.61
N GLY A 251 -9.98 11.76 -2.78
CA GLY A 251 -8.80 11.89 -1.94
C GLY A 251 -8.90 11.14 -0.60
N PRO A 252 -7.76 11.03 0.06
CA PRO A 252 -6.49 11.39 -0.53
C PRO A 252 -6.17 10.54 -1.77
N VAL A 253 -5.52 11.14 -2.79
CA VAL A 253 -4.76 10.37 -3.78
C VAL A 253 -3.57 9.82 -3.02
N HIS A 254 -3.60 8.50 -2.72
CA HIS A 254 -2.73 7.96 -1.68
C HIS A 254 -1.59 7.11 -2.22
N CYS A 255 -1.72 6.54 -3.43
CA CYS A 255 -0.63 5.93 -4.18
C CYS A 255 -0.65 6.38 -5.66
N ALA A 256 0.51 6.34 -6.32
CA ALA A 256 0.66 6.60 -7.76
C ALA A 256 1.83 5.79 -8.32
N GLN A 257 1.66 4.49 -8.44
CA GLN A 257 2.69 3.51 -8.78
C GLN A 257 2.85 3.30 -10.29
N PRO A 258 4.00 3.67 -10.89
CA PRO A 258 4.31 3.35 -12.28
C PRO A 258 4.67 1.88 -12.45
N SER A 259 4.14 1.25 -13.50
CA SER A 259 4.47 -0.13 -13.89
C SER A 259 5.44 -0.17 -15.07
N ASN A 260 6.11 -1.34 -15.25
CA ASN A 260 7.10 -1.57 -16.30
C ASN A 260 6.52 -1.42 -17.73
N ASP A 261 5.24 -1.70 -17.90
CA ASP A 261 4.53 -1.63 -19.19
C ASP A 261 3.95 -0.24 -19.52
N GLY A 262 4.31 0.79 -18.76
CA GLY A 262 3.98 2.18 -19.06
C GLY A 262 2.64 2.66 -18.53
N LEU A 263 2.08 1.96 -17.55
CA LEU A 263 0.87 2.37 -16.83
C LEU A 263 1.22 2.99 -15.47
N VAL A 264 0.24 3.68 -14.89
CA VAL A 264 0.32 4.24 -13.52
C VAL A 264 -0.96 3.88 -12.78
N TYR A 265 -0.81 3.22 -11.65
CA TYR A 265 -1.92 2.78 -10.79
C TYR A 265 -2.09 3.78 -9.65
N VAL A 266 -3.26 4.38 -9.54
CA VAL A 266 -3.53 5.51 -8.65
C VAL A 266 -4.62 5.15 -7.65
N CYS A 267 -4.28 5.17 -6.36
CA CYS A 267 -5.22 4.91 -5.28
C CYS A 267 -6.01 6.18 -4.92
N ASP A 268 -7.29 6.24 -5.24
CA ASP A 268 -8.23 7.23 -4.71
C ASP A 268 -8.88 6.64 -3.45
N ARG A 269 -8.15 6.76 -2.33
CA ARG A 269 -8.41 6.01 -1.09
C ARG A 269 -9.84 6.15 -0.59
N GLY A 270 -10.33 7.37 -0.50
CA GLY A 270 -11.66 7.64 0.04
C GLY A 270 -12.81 7.25 -0.88
N ALA A 271 -12.56 6.97 -2.16
CA ALA A 271 -13.54 6.47 -3.12
C ALA A 271 -13.41 4.96 -3.36
N ASP A 272 -12.61 4.24 -2.55
CA ASP A 272 -12.41 2.79 -2.61
C ASP A 272 -11.95 2.29 -3.98
N ARG A 273 -11.24 3.12 -4.76
CA ARG A 273 -10.92 2.76 -6.15
C ARG A 273 -9.43 2.91 -6.48
N VAL A 274 -9.00 2.09 -7.43
CA VAL A 274 -7.75 2.27 -8.16
C VAL A 274 -8.09 2.67 -9.58
N GLN A 275 -7.56 3.80 -10.03
CA GLN A 275 -7.63 4.22 -11.43
C GLN A 275 -6.28 3.97 -12.11
N VAL A 276 -6.34 3.45 -13.34
CA VAL A 276 -5.17 3.15 -14.16
C VAL A 276 -5.06 4.18 -15.27
N PHE A 277 -3.87 4.72 -15.44
CA PHE A 277 -3.55 5.73 -16.45
C PHE A 277 -2.35 5.29 -17.29
N ARG A 278 -2.17 5.88 -18.44
CA ARG A 278 -0.86 5.95 -19.11
C ARG A 278 0.03 6.97 -18.41
N LYS A 279 1.33 6.89 -18.61
CA LYS A 279 2.31 7.84 -18.01
C LYS A 279 2.08 9.31 -18.42
N ASP A 280 1.32 9.56 -19.50
CA ASP A 280 0.92 10.91 -19.93
C ASP A 280 -0.34 11.46 -19.23
N GLY A 281 -0.97 10.66 -18.36
CA GLY A 281 -2.21 11.00 -17.66
C GLY A 281 -3.49 10.56 -18.39
N THR A 282 -3.38 9.89 -19.55
CA THR A 282 -4.55 9.35 -20.25
C THR A 282 -5.17 8.22 -19.43
N TYR A 283 -6.45 8.38 -19.07
CA TYR A 283 -7.21 7.38 -18.33
C TYR A 283 -7.41 6.09 -19.14
N VAL A 284 -7.27 4.94 -18.48
CA VAL A 284 -7.43 3.60 -19.06
C VAL A 284 -8.64 2.89 -18.48
N ARG A 285 -8.68 2.69 -17.16
CA ARG A 285 -9.76 1.96 -16.46
C ARG A 285 -9.77 2.28 -14.95
N GLU A 286 -10.82 1.86 -14.28
CA GLU A 286 -10.88 1.83 -12.82
C GLU A 286 -11.45 0.53 -12.28
N VAL A 287 -11.10 0.20 -11.04
CA VAL A 287 -11.73 -0.86 -10.27
C VAL A 287 -11.97 -0.37 -8.85
N VAL A 288 -13.14 -0.69 -8.31
CA VAL A 288 -13.54 -0.35 -6.94
C VAL A 288 -13.37 -1.58 -6.06
N TYR A 289 -12.62 -1.43 -4.97
CA TYR A 289 -12.35 -2.51 -4.01
C TYR A 289 -13.08 -2.26 -2.70
N ASN A 290 -13.83 -3.26 -2.22
CA ASN A 290 -14.58 -3.16 -0.96
C ASN A 290 -15.46 -1.89 -0.87
N PRO A 291 -16.37 -1.64 -1.82
CA PRO A 291 -17.07 -0.36 -2.02
C PRO A 291 -17.92 0.10 -0.86
N ALA A 292 -18.14 -0.74 0.15
CA ALA A 292 -18.84 -0.38 1.37
C ALA A 292 -17.90 0.09 2.49
N THR A 293 -16.61 0.27 2.20
CA THR A 293 -15.64 0.79 3.15
C THR A 293 -15.78 2.30 3.23
N LEU A 294 -16.37 2.76 4.30
CA LEU A 294 -16.51 4.19 4.56
C LEU A 294 -15.36 4.69 5.44
N ASN A 295 -15.40 5.97 5.83
CA ASN A 295 -14.41 6.65 6.64
C ASN A 295 -13.07 6.84 5.89
N GLN A 296 -12.07 6.02 6.13
CA GLN A 296 -10.73 6.16 5.54
C GLN A 296 -10.60 5.54 4.14
N GLY A 297 -11.57 4.70 3.72
CA GLY A 297 -11.52 3.98 2.44
C GLY A 297 -10.60 2.76 2.46
N SER A 298 -10.60 2.01 1.35
CA SER A 298 -9.97 0.68 1.25
C SER A 298 -8.66 0.63 0.47
N THR A 299 -8.37 1.60 -0.40
CA THR A 299 -7.20 1.56 -1.28
C THR A 299 -6.10 2.49 -0.76
N TRP A 300 -5.29 1.97 0.21
CA TRP A 300 -4.32 2.82 0.87
C TRP A 300 -3.01 2.90 0.09
N ASP A 301 -2.40 1.76 -0.22
CA ASP A 301 -1.14 1.71 -0.95
C ASP A 301 -1.01 0.41 -1.72
N SER A 302 -0.17 0.38 -2.75
CA SER A 302 0.01 -0.81 -3.59
C SER A 302 1.47 -1.00 -4.02
N ALA A 303 1.87 -2.26 -4.11
CA ALA A 303 3.14 -2.66 -4.68
C ALA A 303 2.93 -3.74 -5.74
N PHE A 304 3.86 -3.85 -6.69
CA PHE A 304 3.84 -4.91 -7.69
C PHE A 304 4.69 -6.11 -7.27
N SER A 305 4.35 -7.28 -7.80
CA SER A 305 5.24 -8.44 -7.77
C SER A 305 6.52 -8.14 -8.56
N ARG A 306 7.62 -8.84 -8.24
CA ARG A 306 8.96 -8.57 -8.80
C ARG A 306 9.29 -9.40 -10.04
N ASP A 307 8.35 -10.18 -10.56
CA ASP A 307 8.47 -10.78 -11.88
C ASP A 307 8.49 -9.70 -12.98
N ALA A 308 9.03 -10.05 -14.14
CA ALA A 308 9.25 -9.09 -15.24
C ALA A 308 7.94 -8.46 -15.74
N ASP A 309 6.85 -9.21 -15.67
CA ASP A 309 5.53 -8.78 -16.14
C ASP A 309 4.70 -8.10 -15.04
N GLN A 310 5.21 -8.11 -13.78
CA GLN A 310 4.49 -7.59 -12.61
C GLN A 310 3.07 -8.18 -12.54
N GLU A 311 2.98 -9.51 -12.57
CA GLU A 311 1.69 -10.23 -12.72
C GLU A 311 0.71 -9.93 -11.59
N PHE A 312 1.20 -9.54 -10.40
CA PHE A 312 0.38 -9.31 -9.22
C PHE A 312 0.52 -7.89 -8.67
N ILE A 313 -0.59 -7.40 -8.10
CA ILE A 313 -0.64 -6.20 -7.27
C ILE A 313 -0.94 -6.62 -5.83
N TYR A 314 -0.18 -6.10 -4.89
CA TYR A 314 -0.45 -6.22 -3.46
C TYR A 314 -1.03 -4.90 -2.96
N LEU A 315 -2.31 -4.91 -2.57
CA LEU A 315 -3.04 -3.72 -2.16
C LEU A 315 -3.24 -3.72 -0.64
N ALA A 316 -2.66 -2.74 0.04
CA ALA A 316 -2.90 -2.52 1.47
C ALA A 316 -4.27 -1.87 1.68
N ASP A 317 -5.09 -2.50 2.52
CA ASP A 317 -6.41 -2.01 2.94
C ASP A 317 -6.37 -1.70 4.44
N GLY A 318 -5.97 -0.47 4.76
CA GLY A 318 -5.78 -0.04 6.14
C GLY A 318 -7.05 0.03 6.97
N GLN A 319 -8.21 0.24 6.35
CA GLN A 319 -9.49 0.30 7.06
C GLN A 319 -10.03 -1.09 7.39
N ASN A 320 -9.77 -2.10 6.54
CA ASN A 320 -10.24 -3.48 6.72
C ASN A 320 -9.16 -4.42 7.26
N PHE A 321 -7.96 -3.90 7.57
CA PHE A 321 -6.85 -4.62 8.22
C PHE A 321 -6.42 -5.87 7.45
N LYS A 322 -6.14 -5.70 6.15
CA LYS A 322 -5.75 -6.79 5.25
C LYS A 322 -4.88 -6.30 4.10
N VAL A 323 -4.25 -7.24 3.44
CA VAL A 323 -3.62 -7.06 2.12
C VAL A 323 -4.38 -7.93 1.12
N SER A 324 -4.68 -7.39 -0.05
CA SER A 324 -5.28 -8.11 -1.17
C SER A 324 -4.21 -8.47 -2.18
N VAL A 325 -4.19 -9.72 -2.62
CA VAL A 325 -3.40 -10.19 -3.77
C VAL A 325 -4.31 -10.16 -4.98
N ILE A 326 -3.93 -9.37 -5.96
CA ILE A 326 -4.74 -9.03 -7.13
C ILE A 326 -3.99 -9.49 -8.38
N ASP A 327 -4.68 -10.16 -9.30
CA ASP A 327 -4.19 -10.38 -10.66
C ASP A 327 -4.20 -9.05 -11.42
N ARG A 328 -3.04 -8.60 -11.89
CA ARG A 328 -2.89 -7.25 -12.46
C ARG A 328 -3.60 -7.08 -13.81
N GLU A 329 -3.67 -8.13 -14.64
CA GLU A 329 -4.31 -8.07 -15.94
C GLU A 329 -5.83 -7.92 -15.82
N SER A 330 -6.45 -8.77 -15.01
CA SER A 330 -7.90 -8.74 -14.79
C SER A 330 -8.34 -7.71 -13.76
N MET A 331 -7.44 -7.33 -12.85
CA MET A 331 -7.70 -6.54 -11.63
C MET A 331 -8.64 -7.27 -10.64
N GLU A 332 -8.73 -8.59 -10.73
CA GLU A 332 -9.52 -9.40 -9.79
C GLU A 332 -8.74 -9.72 -8.53
N VAL A 333 -9.39 -9.64 -7.38
CA VAL A 333 -8.81 -10.11 -6.11
C VAL A 333 -8.78 -11.62 -6.11
N LEU A 334 -7.58 -12.20 -6.07
CA LEU A 334 -7.38 -13.65 -6.00
C LEU A 334 -7.62 -14.16 -4.58
N TYR A 335 -7.04 -13.51 -3.60
CA TYR A 335 -7.26 -13.78 -2.18
C TYR A 335 -6.81 -12.58 -1.33
N THR A 336 -7.09 -12.64 -0.04
CA THR A 336 -6.61 -11.66 0.94
C THR A 336 -5.90 -12.37 2.09
N PHE A 337 -5.01 -11.66 2.79
CA PHE A 337 -4.43 -12.13 4.03
C PHE A 337 -4.42 -11.03 5.11
N GLY A 338 -4.22 -11.45 6.35
CA GLY A 338 -4.26 -10.56 7.51
C GLY A 338 -5.66 -10.39 8.09
N GLN A 339 -5.72 -9.93 9.30
CA GLN A 339 -6.93 -9.61 10.07
C GLN A 339 -6.58 -8.65 11.20
N GLY A 340 -7.57 -8.05 11.85
CA GLY A 340 -7.35 -7.16 12.99
C GLY A 340 -6.62 -7.85 14.14
N GLY A 341 -5.54 -7.25 14.63
CA GLY A 341 -4.75 -7.75 15.75
C GLY A 341 -3.38 -7.09 15.86
N ARG A 342 -2.61 -7.52 16.87
CA ARG A 342 -1.25 -7.01 17.14
C ARG A 342 -0.18 -8.10 17.08
N GLN A 343 -0.56 -9.36 16.91
CA GLN A 343 0.37 -10.46 16.70
C GLN A 343 1.00 -10.37 15.31
N PRO A 344 2.20 -10.90 15.08
CA PRO A 344 2.75 -11.01 13.74
C PRO A 344 1.75 -11.68 12.79
N GLY A 345 1.64 -11.18 11.56
CA GLY A 345 0.68 -11.67 10.56
C GLY A 345 -0.75 -11.14 10.71
N THR A 346 -1.04 -10.38 11.77
CA THR A 346 -2.28 -9.60 11.91
C THR A 346 -1.97 -8.11 11.72
N PHE A 347 -2.96 -7.26 11.50
CA PHE A 347 -2.76 -5.85 11.19
C PHE A 347 -3.52 -4.90 12.12
N TYR A 348 -2.94 -3.74 12.30
CA TYR A 348 -3.62 -2.55 12.78
C TYR A 348 -3.36 -1.41 11.80
N ALA A 349 -4.30 -1.17 10.90
CA ALA A 349 -4.21 -0.15 9.84
C ALA A 349 -2.90 -0.25 8.99
N PRO A 350 -2.71 -1.33 8.18
CA PRO A 350 -1.60 -1.40 7.24
C PRO A 350 -1.65 -0.19 6.31
N HIS A 351 -0.53 0.56 6.23
CA HIS A 351 -0.53 1.89 5.63
C HIS A 351 0.21 1.94 4.30
N SER A 352 1.44 1.45 4.28
CA SER A 352 2.27 1.39 3.08
C SER A 352 2.77 -0.04 2.87
N ILE A 353 3.13 -0.37 1.64
CA ILE A 353 3.53 -1.71 1.21
C ILE A 353 4.63 -1.63 0.16
N ALA A 354 5.67 -2.44 0.30
CA ALA A 354 6.76 -2.54 -0.67
C ALA A 354 7.19 -3.99 -0.84
N THR A 355 7.95 -4.29 -1.90
CA THR A 355 8.47 -5.62 -2.20
C THR A 355 9.98 -5.59 -2.43
N ASN A 356 10.69 -6.65 -2.02
CA ASN A 356 12.12 -6.82 -2.32
C ASN A 356 12.36 -7.70 -3.56
N SER A 357 13.63 -7.92 -3.92
CA SER A 357 14.02 -8.74 -5.09
C SER A 357 13.57 -10.21 -4.97
N ALA A 358 13.43 -10.75 -3.76
CA ALA A 358 12.92 -12.09 -3.49
C ALA A 358 11.38 -12.18 -3.61
N GLY A 359 10.69 -11.05 -3.76
CA GLY A 359 9.24 -10.96 -3.76
C GLY A 359 8.61 -10.99 -2.37
N ASP A 360 9.40 -10.83 -1.30
CA ASP A 360 8.86 -10.65 0.04
C ASP A 360 8.11 -9.31 0.12
N ILE A 361 7.08 -9.25 0.96
CA ILE A 361 6.30 -8.05 1.20
C ILE A 361 6.71 -7.42 2.54
N PHE A 362 6.84 -6.11 2.54
CA PHE A 362 6.99 -5.29 3.75
C PHE A 362 5.77 -4.37 3.90
N THR A 363 5.22 -4.30 5.11
CA THR A 363 4.08 -3.40 5.41
C THR A 363 4.40 -2.55 6.62
N THR A 364 3.98 -1.29 6.57
CA THR A 364 3.95 -0.41 7.74
C THR A 364 2.55 -0.34 8.32
N GLU A 365 2.44 -0.02 9.61
CA GLU A 365 1.16 0.14 10.29
C GLU A 365 1.10 1.48 11.02
N THR A 366 0.11 2.27 10.66
CA THR A 366 -0.12 3.59 11.29
C THR A 366 -0.94 3.49 12.58
N TYR A 367 -1.23 4.64 13.18
CA TYR A 367 -1.93 4.73 14.46
C TYR A 367 -1.24 3.87 15.52
N GLU A 368 -2.01 3.11 16.30
CA GLU A 368 -1.50 2.25 17.36
C GLU A 368 -0.81 0.97 16.87
N GLY A 369 -0.74 0.75 15.56
CA GLY A 369 0.06 -0.32 14.95
C GLY A 369 1.54 -0.09 15.19
N SER A 370 2.06 1.07 14.79
CA SER A 370 3.42 1.55 15.07
C SER A 370 4.51 0.51 14.85
N ARG A 371 4.43 -0.22 13.74
CA ARG A 371 5.39 -1.30 13.40
C ARG A 371 5.55 -1.47 11.90
N VAL A 372 6.58 -2.21 11.55
CA VAL A 372 6.80 -2.75 10.21
C VAL A 372 6.83 -4.27 10.28
N GLN A 373 6.28 -4.97 9.29
CA GLN A 373 6.29 -6.43 9.22
C GLN A 373 6.84 -6.89 7.87
N LYS A 374 7.51 -8.05 7.88
CA LYS A 374 7.96 -8.78 6.69
C LYS A 374 7.10 -10.02 6.49
N PHE A 375 6.66 -10.25 5.26
CA PHE A 375 5.97 -11.46 4.82
C PHE A 375 6.82 -12.12 3.73
N VAL A 376 7.36 -13.29 4.06
CA VAL A 376 8.25 -14.05 3.19
C VAL A 376 7.44 -14.70 2.07
N ASN A 377 7.89 -14.55 0.84
CA ASN A 377 7.29 -15.19 -0.32
C ASN A 377 7.58 -16.70 -0.32
N MET A 378 6.54 -17.51 -0.17
CA MET A 378 6.61 -18.98 -0.14
C MET A 378 6.40 -19.62 -1.51
N GLY A 379 6.48 -18.82 -2.59
CA GLY A 379 6.25 -19.25 -3.96
C GLY A 379 4.78 -19.35 -4.34
N MET A 380 4.55 -19.81 -5.55
CA MET A 380 3.21 -19.91 -6.16
C MET A 380 2.46 -21.13 -5.62
N ARG A 381 1.21 -20.93 -5.22
CA ARG A 381 0.30 -21.99 -4.77
C ARG A 381 -1.08 -21.81 -5.39
N ALA A 382 -1.84 -22.91 -5.49
CA ALA A 382 -3.23 -22.86 -5.92
C ALA A 382 -4.08 -22.05 -4.93
N VAL A 383 -4.91 -21.15 -5.43
CA VAL A 383 -5.86 -20.38 -4.64
C VAL A 383 -7.04 -21.28 -4.29
N THR A 384 -7.04 -21.83 -3.08
CA THR A 384 -8.11 -22.66 -2.55
C THR A 384 -9.13 -21.88 -1.72
N VAL A 385 -8.75 -20.69 -1.23
CA VAL A 385 -9.58 -19.82 -0.40
C VAL A 385 -9.47 -18.41 -0.96
N ARG A 386 -10.57 -17.88 -1.49
CA ARG A 386 -10.63 -16.49 -2.02
C ARG A 386 -10.72 -15.43 -0.93
N GLU A 387 -11.00 -15.83 0.31
CA GLU A 387 -11.02 -14.97 1.47
C GLU A 387 -9.68 -15.07 2.23
N ARG A 388 -9.65 -14.78 3.48
CA ARG A 388 -8.41 -14.62 4.26
C ARG A 388 -7.56 -15.88 4.35
N ALA A 389 -6.39 -15.86 3.74
CA ALA A 389 -5.41 -16.93 3.87
C ALA A 389 -4.59 -16.78 5.16
N PRO A 390 -4.20 -17.90 5.80
CA PRO A 390 -3.29 -17.86 6.95
C PRO A 390 -1.88 -17.50 6.51
N VAL A 391 -1.18 -16.70 7.31
CA VAL A 391 0.22 -16.30 7.06
C VAL A 391 1.18 -16.73 8.17
N TRP A 392 0.70 -17.50 9.16
CA TRP A 392 1.59 -18.10 10.15
C TRP A 392 2.26 -19.36 9.58
N PRO A 393 3.58 -19.52 9.79
CA PRO A 393 4.28 -20.74 9.41
C PRO A 393 3.60 -21.98 10.04
N ALA A 394 3.28 -22.97 9.21
CA ALA A 394 2.54 -24.16 9.67
C ALA A 394 3.31 -24.94 10.75
N ASP A 395 4.63 -24.93 10.72
CA ASP A 395 5.50 -25.57 11.72
C ASP A 395 5.53 -24.86 13.07
N LYS A 396 5.01 -23.61 13.15
CA LYS A 396 4.90 -22.81 14.38
C LYS A 396 3.52 -22.88 15.05
N LEU A 397 2.56 -23.56 14.43
CA LEU A 397 1.21 -23.70 14.96
C LEU A 397 1.01 -24.93 15.87
N ASN A 398 2.05 -25.76 16.08
CA ASN A 398 2.04 -26.97 16.90
C ASN A 398 2.77 -26.81 18.24
#